data_58ad0fa24c240e328ae88f11e02fae43
#
_entry.id   58ad0fa24c240e328ae88f11e02fae43
#
_cell.length_a   1.000
_cell.length_b   1.000
_cell.length_c   1.000
_cell.angle_alpha   90.00
_cell.angle_beta   90.00
_cell.angle_gamma   90.00
#
_symmetry.space_group_name_H-M   'P 1'
#
loop_
_entity.id
_entity.type
_entity.pdbx_description
1 polymer ?
#
loop_
_entity_poly.entity_id
_entity_poly.type
_entity_poly.pdbx_seq_one_letter_code
_entity_poly.pdbx_strand_id
1 'polypeptide(L)'
;MSLAQSLKALADENRMNILLMLLNSDLCVGALANHLGISKPAVSQHLRILRKAGLVRGEKRGYWTHYRVDRQAIFLIAGELKKLGETRKISNTICWRTNEMPPDEPETKEVDMCQNCCQQPDKLQDKPENCTPEQ
;
A
#
# COMPACT_ATOMS: atom_id res chain seq x y z
N MET A 1 -2.58 6.92 13.66
CA MET A 1 -2.94 5.73 12.87
C MET A 1 -1.68 5.14 12.28
N SER A 2 -1.59 3.80 12.15
CA SER A 2 -0.43 3.18 11.49
C SER A 2 -0.56 3.31 9.96
N LEU A 3 0.59 3.39 9.27
CA LEU A 3 0.65 3.38 7.80
C LEU A 3 -0.15 2.21 7.21
N ALA A 4 0.00 1.01 7.79
CA ALA A 4 -0.72 -0.18 7.35
C ALA A 4 -2.26 -0.03 7.42
N GLN A 5 -2.79 0.62 8.45
CA GLN A 5 -4.23 0.89 8.57
C GLN A 5 -4.71 1.87 7.50
N SER A 6 -3.92 2.91 7.21
CA SER A 6 -4.23 3.89 6.16
C SER A 6 -4.21 3.23 4.78
N LEU A 7 -3.19 2.42 4.49
CA LEU A 7 -3.10 1.67 3.24
C LEU A 7 -4.25 0.67 3.09
N LYS A 8 -4.61 -0.06 4.15
CA LYS A 8 -5.77 -0.97 4.14
C LYS A 8 -7.07 -0.23 3.87
N ALA A 9 -7.22 1.00 4.37
CA ALA A 9 -8.39 1.83 4.06
C ALA A 9 -8.44 2.27 2.61
N LEU A 10 -7.30 2.43 1.93
CA LEU A 10 -7.22 2.78 0.51
C LEU A 10 -7.29 1.57 -0.43
N ALA A 11 -6.95 0.38 0.04
CA ALA A 11 -6.88 -0.86 -0.75
C ALA A 11 -8.26 -1.43 -1.10
N ASP A 12 -9.09 -0.63 -1.75
CA ASP A 12 -10.42 -1.00 -2.25
C ASP A 12 -10.80 -0.02 -3.36
N GLU A 13 -11.23 -0.53 -4.48
CA GLU A 13 -11.49 0.26 -5.69
C GLU A 13 -12.56 1.34 -5.45
N ASN A 14 -13.68 1.00 -4.81
CA ASN A 14 -14.74 1.97 -4.53
C ASN A 14 -14.26 3.07 -3.58
N ARG A 15 -13.46 2.74 -2.57
CA ARG A 15 -12.91 3.75 -1.65
C ARG A 15 -11.91 4.67 -2.35
N MET A 16 -11.10 4.13 -3.25
CA MET A 16 -10.19 4.95 -4.06
C MET A 16 -10.98 5.88 -4.98
N ASN A 17 -12.00 5.37 -5.66
CA ASN A 17 -12.86 6.18 -6.53
C ASN A 17 -13.59 7.29 -5.74
N ILE A 18 -14.13 6.98 -4.56
CA ILE A 18 -14.72 7.99 -3.67
C ILE A 18 -13.71 9.07 -3.33
N LEU A 19 -12.49 8.68 -2.96
CA LEU A 19 -11.43 9.63 -2.62
C LEU A 19 -11.08 10.55 -3.81
N LEU A 20 -10.91 9.99 -5.00
CA LEU A 20 -10.61 10.74 -6.23
C LEU A 20 -11.71 11.74 -6.56
N MET A 21 -12.99 11.35 -6.42
CA MET A 21 -14.13 12.24 -6.63
C MET A 21 -14.15 13.37 -5.60
N LEU A 22 -13.88 13.07 -4.33
CA LEU A 22 -13.85 14.04 -3.25
C LEU A 22 -12.63 14.98 -3.29
N LEU A 23 -11.58 14.63 -4.03
CA LEU A 23 -10.47 15.54 -4.32
C LEU A 23 -10.86 16.68 -5.24
N ASN A 24 -11.85 16.47 -6.10
CA ASN A 24 -12.34 17.44 -7.06
C ASN A 24 -13.50 18.30 -6.51
N SER A 25 -14.36 17.71 -5.66
CA SER A 25 -15.53 18.42 -5.14
C SER A 25 -16.07 17.79 -3.86
N ASP A 26 -16.69 18.63 -3.02
CA ASP A 26 -17.41 18.16 -1.83
C ASP A 26 -18.73 17.51 -2.25
N LEU A 27 -18.90 16.22 -1.97
CA LEU A 27 -20.06 15.45 -2.40
C LEU A 27 -20.80 14.83 -1.20
N CYS A 28 -22.13 14.74 -1.33
CA CYS A 28 -22.97 13.99 -0.39
C CYS A 28 -23.07 12.50 -0.80
N VAL A 29 -23.54 11.66 0.13
CA VAL A 29 -23.72 10.22 -0.11
C VAL A 29 -24.55 9.92 -1.37
N GLY A 30 -25.61 10.71 -1.62
CA GLY A 30 -26.47 10.54 -2.77
C GLY A 30 -25.75 10.76 -4.11
N ALA A 31 -24.94 11.83 -4.18
CA ALA A 31 -24.14 12.12 -5.36
C ALA A 31 -23.10 11.03 -5.62
N LEU A 32 -22.38 10.60 -4.59
CA LEU A 32 -21.40 9.50 -4.69
C LEU A 32 -22.05 8.19 -5.15
N ALA A 33 -23.21 7.85 -4.60
CA ALA A 33 -23.96 6.64 -4.99
C ALA A 33 -24.36 6.64 -6.47
N ASN A 34 -24.84 7.79 -6.96
CA ASN A 34 -25.21 7.93 -8.36
C ASN A 34 -24.00 7.81 -9.29
N HIS A 35 -22.88 8.44 -8.95
CA HIS A 35 -21.67 8.39 -9.78
C HIS A 35 -21.04 7.00 -9.83
N LEU A 36 -21.06 6.28 -8.71
CA LEU A 36 -20.42 4.95 -8.59
C LEU A 36 -21.36 3.80 -9.01
N GLY A 37 -22.66 4.07 -9.20
CA GLY A 37 -23.64 3.02 -9.49
C GLY A 37 -23.86 2.01 -8.36
N ILE A 38 -23.56 2.39 -7.11
CA ILE A 38 -23.74 1.54 -5.92
C ILE A 38 -24.75 2.14 -4.94
N SER A 39 -25.24 1.33 -4.01
CA SER A 39 -26.25 1.76 -3.05
C SER A 39 -25.73 2.80 -2.04
N LYS A 40 -26.62 3.70 -1.58
CA LYS A 40 -26.29 4.68 -0.53
C LYS A 40 -25.74 4.03 0.76
N PRO A 41 -26.30 2.89 1.25
CA PRO A 41 -25.70 2.18 2.38
C PRO A 41 -24.25 1.72 2.13
N ALA A 42 -23.95 1.21 0.93
CA ALA A 42 -22.59 0.81 0.56
C ALA A 42 -21.61 2.01 0.59
N VAL A 43 -22.00 3.14 -0.03
CA VAL A 43 -21.21 4.39 0.05
C VAL A 43 -21.00 4.83 1.50
N SER A 44 -22.04 4.78 2.32
CA SER A 44 -21.95 5.14 3.73
C SER A 44 -20.96 4.27 4.49
N GLN A 45 -20.89 2.97 4.16
CA GLN A 45 -19.91 2.04 4.75
C GLN A 45 -18.48 2.37 4.30
N HIS A 46 -18.26 2.64 3.02
CA HIS A 46 -16.95 3.06 2.51
C HIS A 46 -16.50 4.38 3.15
N LEU A 47 -17.37 5.37 3.24
CA LEU A 47 -17.10 6.64 3.89
C LEU A 47 -16.80 6.49 5.39
N ARG A 48 -17.47 5.56 6.08
CA ARG A 48 -17.19 5.25 7.49
C ARG A 48 -15.76 4.75 7.66
N ILE A 49 -15.29 3.86 6.76
CA ILE A 49 -13.92 3.34 6.79
C ILE A 49 -12.92 4.47 6.53
N LEU A 50 -13.14 5.28 5.48
CA LEU A 50 -12.27 6.41 5.14
C LEU A 50 -12.22 7.47 6.25
N ARG A 51 -13.36 7.76 6.90
CA ARG A 51 -13.42 8.67 8.05
C ARG A 51 -12.65 8.12 9.26
N LYS A 52 -12.81 6.82 9.53
CA LYS A 52 -12.07 6.15 10.62
C LYS A 52 -10.57 6.15 10.35
N ALA A 53 -10.19 6.17 9.08
CA ALA A 53 -8.82 6.33 8.62
C ALA A 53 -8.35 7.80 8.58
N GLY A 54 -9.15 8.77 8.98
CA GLY A 54 -8.80 10.18 8.96
C GLY A 54 -8.60 10.78 7.56
N LEU A 55 -8.94 10.03 6.49
CA LEU A 55 -8.73 10.44 5.10
C LEU A 55 -9.83 11.37 4.59
N VAL A 56 -11.02 11.28 5.18
CA VAL A 56 -12.20 12.02 4.77
C VAL A 56 -12.89 12.61 5.98
N ARG A 57 -13.38 13.84 5.87
CA ARG A 57 -14.20 14.52 6.86
C ARG A 57 -15.60 14.79 6.32
N GLY A 58 -16.61 14.65 7.17
CA GLY A 58 -17.99 15.01 6.83
C GLY A 58 -18.35 16.33 7.48
N GLU A 59 -18.95 17.23 6.73
CA GLU A 59 -19.44 18.53 7.18
C GLU A 59 -20.94 18.63 6.92
N LYS A 60 -21.71 18.94 7.95
CA LYS A 60 -23.16 19.10 7.84
C LYS A 60 -23.46 20.45 7.20
N ARG A 61 -24.14 20.45 6.04
CA ARG A 61 -24.63 21.65 5.34
C ARG A 61 -26.13 21.54 5.15
N GLY A 62 -26.89 22.15 6.05
CA GLY A 62 -28.35 22.01 6.10
C GLY A 62 -28.78 20.57 6.39
N TYR A 63 -29.61 20.00 5.51
CA TYR A 63 -30.12 18.62 5.61
C TYR A 63 -29.11 17.56 5.13
N TRP A 64 -27.99 17.96 4.47
CA TRP A 64 -27.06 17.06 3.84
C TRP A 64 -25.70 17.11 4.50
N THR A 65 -25.06 15.96 4.62
CA THR A 65 -23.65 15.87 4.98
C THR A 65 -22.83 15.77 3.70
N HIS A 66 -21.97 16.75 3.49
CA HIS A 66 -20.97 16.74 2.42
C HIS A 66 -19.65 16.21 2.96
N TYR A 67 -18.97 15.47 2.14
CA TYR A 67 -17.68 14.87 2.48
C TYR A 67 -16.58 15.54 1.67
N ARG A 68 -15.42 15.69 2.28
CA ARG A 68 -14.22 16.21 1.65
C ARG A 68 -12.98 15.44 2.12
N VAL A 69 -11.94 15.44 1.30
CA VAL A 69 -10.68 14.77 1.60
C VAL A 69 -9.85 15.62 2.57
N ASP A 70 -9.22 14.97 3.53
CA ASP A 70 -8.13 15.55 4.30
C ASP A 70 -6.82 15.36 3.53
N ARG A 71 -6.43 16.38 2.75
CA ARG A 71 -5.21 16.35 1.93
C ARG A 71 -3.95 16.17 2.77
N GLN A 72 -3.94 16.72 4.00
CA GLN A 72 -2.81 16.59 4.91
C GLN A 72 -2.56 15.12 5.29
N ALA A 73 -3.63 14.36 5.54
CA ALA A 73 -3.51 12.93 5.83
C ALA A 73 -2.90 12.16 4.64
N ILE A 74 -3.24 12.54 3.40
CA ILE A 74 -2.64 11.93 2.20
C ILE A 74 -1.15 12.24 2.11
N PHE A 75 -0.75 13.49 2.33
CA PHE A 75 0.66 13.89 2.31
C PHE A 75 1.48 13.15 3.38
N LEU A 76 0.92 12.93 4.56
CA LEU A 76 1.59 12.16 5.61
C LEU A 76 1.83 10.71 5.19
N ILE A 77 0.83 10.05 4.61
CA ILE A 77 0.95 8.67 4.09
C ILE A 77 2.01 8.60 2.98
N ALA A 78 1.98 9.54 2.05
CA ALA A 78 2.96 9.59 0.96
C ALA A 78 4.38 9.78 1.49
N GLY A 79 4.57 10.63 2.50
CA GLY A 79 5.85 10.84 3.17
C GLY A 79 6.36 9.59 3.88
N GLU A 80 5.50 8.84 4.55
CA GLU A 80 5.87 7.57 5.20
C GLU A 80 6.24 6.50 4.16
N LEU A 81 5.50 6.39 3.05
CA LEU A 81 5.84 5.49 1.95
C LEU A 81 7.18 5.84 1.31
N LYS A 82 7.45 7.12 1.09
CA LYS A 82 8.73 7.59 0.57
C LYS A 82 9.88 7.17 1.47
N LYS A 83 9.77 7.33 2.79
CA LYS A 83 10.78 6.88 3.77
C LYS A 83 11.06 5.39 3.67
N LEU A 84 10.03 4.55 3.44
CA LEU A 84 10.24 3.11 3.25
C LEU A 84 11.09 2.83 2.00
N GLY A 85 10.83 3.53 0.88
CA GLY A 85 11.62 3.39 -0.34
C GLY A 85 13.06 3.88 -0.21
N GLU A 86 13.31 4.84 0.69
CA GLU A 86 14.63 5.39 0.96
C GLU A 86 15.45 4.56 1.96
N THR A 87 14.83 3.56 2.60
CA THR A 87 15.53 2.69 3.58
C THR A 87 16.59 1.86 2.87
N ARG A 88 17.86 2.14 3.17
CA ARG A 88 18.99 1.37 2.63
C ARG A 88 18.92 -0.07 3.12
N LYS A 89 19.16 -1.01 2.22
CA LYS A 89 19.41 -2.40 2.61
C LYS A 89 20.64 -2.44 3.50
N ILE A 90 20.50 -2.98 4.70
CA ILE A 90 21.66 -3.31 5.52
C ILE A 90 22.29 -4.52 4.84
N SER A 91 23.52 -4.35 4.31
CA SER A 91 24.24 -5.34 3.50
C SER A 91 24.55 -6.66 4.22
N ASN A 92 24.23 -6.78 5.49
CA ASN A 92 24.40 -8.00 6.30
C ASN A 92 23.07 -8.68 6.60
N THR A 93 22.18 -8.74 5.64
CA THR A 93 20.93 -9.50 5.84
C THR A 93 21.26 -10.98 5.68
N ILE A 94 21.63 -11.62 6.78
CA ILE A 94 21.63 -13.07 6.89
C ILE A 94 20.19 -13.50 6.63
N CYS A 95 19.96 -14.28 5.57
CA CYS A 95 18.67 -14.88 5.33
C CYS A 95 18.28 -15.70 6.57
N TRP A 96 17.10 -15.51 7.15
CA TRP A 96 16.66 -16.21 8.36
C TRP A 96 16.74 -17.75 8.25
N ARG A 97 16.81 -18.31 7.05
CA ARG A 97 17.08 -19.74 6.82
C ARG A 97 18.51 -20.17 7.12
N THR A 98 19.47 -19.25 7.26
CA THR A 98 20.85 -19.60 7.53
C THR A 98 21.16 -19.72 9.02
N ASN A 99 20.19 -19.46 9.92
CA ASN A 99 20.38 -19.69 11.36
C ASN A 99 20.34 -21.17 11.77
N GLU A 100 20.14 -22.12 10.84
CA GLU A 100 20.17 -23.56 11.08
C GLU A 100 21.42 -24.21 10.44
N MET A 101 22.50 -23.48 10.18
CA MET A 101 23.75 -24.11 9.80
C MET A 101 24.43 -24.73 11.03
N PRO A 102 24.81 -26.02 10.96
CA PRO A 102 25.62 -26.65 12.01
C PRO A 102 26.98 -25.96 12.12
N PRO A 103 27.61 -25.92 13.31
CA PRO A 103 28.77 -25.10 13.62
C PRO A 103 30.11 -25.53 13.03
N ASP A 104 30.18 -26.50 12.13
CA ASP A 104 31.42 -27.07 11.62
C ASP A 104 31.47 -27.18 10.09
N GLU A 105 31.67 -26.06 9.40
CA GLU A 105 32.31 -26.10 8.08
C GLU A 105 33.25 -24.92 7.90
N PRO A 106 34.51 -25.16 7.39
CA PRO A 106 35.53 -24.13 7.31
C PRO A 106 35.24 -23.15 6.16
N GLU A 107 35.59 -21.89 6.44
CA GLU A 107 35.55 -20.77 5.53
C GLU A 107 36.28 -21.06 4.20
N THR A 108 35.55 -21.48 3.17
CA THR A 108 36.01 -21.29 1.79
C THR A 108 34.81 -21.23 0.86
N LYS A 109 34.73 -20.10 0.18
CA LYS A 109 33.90 -19.79 -1.00
C LYS A 109 32.77 -18.79 -0.74
N GLU A 110 33.16 -17.54 -0.68
CA GLU A 110 32.44 -16.48 -1.33
C GLU A 110 32.11 -16.90 -2.75
N VAL A 111 30.93 -16.48 -3.23
CA VAL A 111 30.33 -16.69 -4.54
C VAL A 111 29.66 -18.02 -4.69
N ASP A 112 28.35 -18.07 -4.53
CA ASP A 112 27.37 -18.82 -5.29
C ASP A 112 26.01 -18.95 -4.62
N MET A 113 25.69 -18.13 -3.61
CA MET A 113 24.38 -18.20 -2.94
C MET A 113 23.26 -17.43 -3.67
N CYS A 114 23.60 -16.58 -4.65
CA CYS A 114 22.61 -15.90 -5.49
C CYS A 114 22.16 -16.74 -6.70
N GLN A 115 22.95 -17.72 -7.15
CA GLN A 115 22.62 -18.49 -8.36
C GLN A 115 21.49 -19.49 -8.15
N ASN A 116 21.27 -19.96 -6.91
CA ASN A 116 20.23 -20.97 -6.65
C ASN A 116 18.84 -20.39 -6.37
N CYS A 117 18.72 -19.09 -6.09
CA CYS A 117 17.41 -18.43 -5.99
C CYS A 117 16.79 -18.14 -7.37
N CYS A 118 17.59 -18.10 -8.44
CA CYS A 118 17.10 -17.81 -9.79
C CYS A 118 16.77 -19.05 -10.62
N GLN A 119 16.96 -20.26 -10.11
CA GLN A 119 16.78 -21.52 -10.87
C GLN A 119 15.50 -22.30 -10.59
N GLN A 120 14.49 -21.71 -9.94
CA GLN A 120 13.16 -22.32 -9.92
C GLN A 120 12.22 -21.58 -10.87
N PRO A 121 11.94 -22.13 -12.08
CA PRO A 121 11.20 -21.41 -13.12
C PRO A 121 9.68 -21.41 -13.00
N ASP A 122 9.08 -21.95 -11.95
CA ASP A 122 7.64 -22.25 -11.98
C ASP A 122 6.71 -21.47 -11.08
N LYS A 123 7.11 -20.37 -10.46
CA LYS A 123 6.13 -19.60 -9.65
C LYS A 123 6.42 -18.10 -9.52
N LEU A 124 6.70 -17.36 -10.59
CA LEU A 124 6.50 -15.90 -10.55
C LEU A 124 6.57 -15.32 -11.98
N GLN A 125 5.42 -15.00 -12.49
CA GLN A 125 5.25 -14.07 -13.61
C GLN A 125 5.48 -12.64 -13.10
N ASP A 126 6.74 -12.26 -12.89
CA ASP A 126 7.18 -10.87 -12.86
C ASP A 126 8.71 -10.88 -12.68
N LYS A 127 9.42 -10.86 -13.80
CA LYS A 127 10.87 -10.65 -13.83
C LYS A 127 11.15 -9.16 -13.67
N PRO A 128 11.94 -8.72 -12.71
CA PRO A 128 12.55 -7.39 -12.77
C PRO A 128 13.63 -7.40 -13.88
N GLU A 129 13.56 -6.39 -14.76
CA GLU A 129 14.37 -6.22 -15.98
C GLU A 129 15.86 -5.86 -15.74
N ASN A 130 16.52 -6.37 -14.71
CA ASN A 130 17.92 -6.03 -14.46
C ASN A 130 18.76 -7.22 -13.96
N CYS A 131 18.73 -8.35 -14.67
CA CYS A 131 19.80 -9.36 -14.56
C CYS A 131 20.39 -9.59 -15.95
N THR A 132 21.34 -8.77 -16.34
CA THR A 132 22.26 -9.06 -17.44
C THR A 132 23.48 -9.80 -16.88
N PRO A 133 23.84 -10.98 -17.39
CA PRO A 133 25.10 -11.60 -17.05
C PRO A 133 26.22 -10.88 -17.81
N GLU A 134 27.15 -10.28 -17.10
CA GLU A 134 28.46 -9.90 -17.67
C GLU A 134 29.26 -11.16 -17.99
N GLN A 135 29.75 -11.17 -19.21
CA GLN A 135 30.71 -12.14 -19.73
C GLN A 135 32.09 -11.94 -19.12
#